data_57f2f6ae10b207e5ea73b8bcdbdab861
#
_entry.id   57f2f6ae10b207e5ea73b8bcdbdab861
#
_cell.length_a   1.000
_cell.length_b   1.000
_cell.length_c   1.000
_cell.angle_alpha   90.00
_cell.angle_beta   90.00
_cell.angle_gamma   90.00
#
_symmetry.space_group_name_H-M   'P 1'
#
loop_
_entity.id
_entity.type
_entity.pdbx_description
1 polymer ?
#
loop_
_entity_poly.entity_id
_entity_poly.type
_entity_poly.pdbx_seq_one_letter_code
_entity_poly.pdbx_strand_id
1 'polypeptide(L)'
;MPQCMDKYKNDFAIEFAKLMQKNSQKWEKVQHDARLELLSPSSFGYYLLWFLGGFIPATKEHEYNLKLHFIFAIGTLIAGIITNIQMQNKNYQNEVKRTLFPNLLKIFGNISYGRLLTRISKEKLTQSELFPNEKITQKKDDDCFTGEYNGVNFTINETDFGYTGNNNKYAQVFKGLAMHFSMNKKIKSRVLIMSKEIGQCTPANYEKVEFEYEKFNKKYNVYVQKTQMEAGGQIEAR
;
A
#
# COMPACT_ATOMS: atom_id res chain seq x y z
N MET A 1 -24.90 15.23 10.47
CA MET A 1 -23.81 14.48 9.82
C MET A 1 -24.20 13.75 8.52
N PRO A 2 -25.38 13.10 8.34
CA PRO A 2 -25.73 12.44 7.07
C PRO A 2 -25.72 13.35 5.85
N GLN A 3 -26.34 14.53 5.94
CA GLN A 3 -26.44 15.48 4.82
C GLN A 3 -25.09 16.00 4.27
N CYS A 4 -24.07 16.10 5.11
CA CYS A 4 -22.74 16.52 4.66
C CYS A 4 -22.06 15.44 3.83
N MET A 5 -22.20 14.16 4.22
CA MET A 5 -21.65 13.04 3.46
C MET A 5 -22.31 12.84 2.10
N ASP A 6 -23.62 13.08 2.00
CA ASP A 6 -24.35 12.94 0.74
C ASP A 6 -23.98 14.05 -0.25
N LYS A 7 -23.72 15.26 0.22
CA LYS A 7 -23.18 16.34 -0.60
C LYS A 7 -21.80 15.96 -1.20
N TYR A 8 -20.87 15.51 -0.37
CA TYR A 8 -19.53 15.09 -0.87
C TYR A 8 -19.61 13.93 -1.85
N LYS A 9 -20.52 12.97 -1.66
CA LYS A 9 -20.74 11.88 -2.63
C LYS A 9 -21.22 12.39 -3.98
N ASN A 10 -22.16 13.34 -3.98
CA ASN A 10 -22.68 13.92 -5.22
C ASN A 10 -21.62 14.77 -5.93
N ASP A 11 -20.91 15.62 -5.20
CA ASP A 11 -19.84 16.45 -5.76
C ASP A 11 -18.73 15.57 -6.33
N PHE A 12 -18.35 14.50 -5.62
CA PHE A 12 -17.39 13.52 -6.08
C PHE A 12 -17.85 12.83 -7.38
N ALA A 13 -19.11 12.36 -7.42
CA ALA A 13 -19.64 11.68 -8.59
C ALA A 13 -19.66 12.58 -9.83
N ILE A 14 -20.04 13.84 -9.67
CA ILE A 14 -20.07 14.84 -10.73
C ILE A 14 -18.64 15.13 -11.24
N GLU A 15 -17.71 15.43 -10.35
CA GLU A 15 -16.33 15.70 -10.74
C GLU A 15 -15.61 14.49 -11.32
N PHE A 16 -15.88 13.30 -10.77
CA PHE A 16 -15.38 12.04 -11.34
C PHE A 16 -15.88 11.85 -12.78
N ALA A 17 -17.18 12.04 -13.02
CA ALA A 17 -17.76 11.93 -14.37
C ALA A 17 -17.13 12.94 -15.34
N LYS A 18 -16.97 14.19 -14.93
CA LYS A 18 -16.30 15.23 -15.75
C LYS A 18 -14.85 14.87 -16.07
N LEU A 19 -14.10 14.37 -15.07
CA LEU A 19 -12.71 13.97 -15.26
C LEU A 19 -12.59 12.75 -16.17
N MET A 20 -13.49 11.77 -16.03
CA MET A 20 -13.57 10.61 -16.90
C MET A 20 -13.85 11.05 -18.35
N GLN A 21 -14.85 11.91 -18.56
CA GLN A 21 -15.19 12.42 -19.89
C GLN A 21 -14.03 13.21 -20.52
N LYS A 22 -13.40 14.10 -19.73
CA LYS A 22 -12.28 14.94 -20.19
C LYS A 22 -11.04 14.12 -20.55
N ASN A 23 -10.77 13.06 -19.82
CA ASN A 23 -9.53 12.29 -19.99
C ASN A 23 -9.72 10.97 -20.71
N SER A 24 -10.96 10.56 -21.05
CA SER A 24 -11.24 9.28 -21.71
C SER A 24 -10.43 9.11 -23.00
N GLN A 25 -10.45 10.11 -23.89
CA GLN A 25 -9.68 10.07 -25.14
C GLN A 25 -8.17 9.96 -24.89
N LYS A 26 -7.66 10.70 -23.89
CA LYS A 26 -6.24 10.62 -23.52
C LYS A 26 -5.88 9.23 -23.01
N TRP A 27 -6.71 8.66 -22.15
CA TRP A 27 -6.47 7.33 -21.57
C TRP A 27 -6.66 6.21 -22.59
N GLU A 28 -7.65 6.33 -23.48
CA GLU A 28 -7.82 5.42 -24.63
C GLU A 28 -6.59 5.46 -25.54
N LYS A 29 -6.08 6.66 -25.80
CA LYS A 29 -4.85 6.83 -26.59
C LYS A 29 -3.66 6.18 -25.89
N VAL A 30 -3.45 6.43 -24.59
CA VAL A 30 -2.36 5.79 -23.81
C VAL A 30 -2.49 4.26 -23.84
N GLN A 31 -3.70 3.74 -23.70
CA GLN A 31 -3.95 2.30 -23.79
C GLN A 31 -3.70 1.75 -25.20
N HIS A 32 -4.11 2.48 -26.21
CA HIS A 32 -3.87 2.13 -27.62
C HIS A 32 -2.38 2.17 -27.97
N ASP A 33 -1.68 3.25 -27.57
CA ASP A 33 -0.24 3.38 -27.78
C ASP A 33 0.55 2.28 -27.06
N ALA A 34 0.17 1.93 -25.83
CA ALA A 34 0.73 0.81 -25.10
C ALA A 34 0.54 -0.55 -25.84
N ARG A 35 -0.62 -0.75 -26.47
CA ARG A 35 -0.87 -1.95 -27.30
C ARG A 35 -0.01 -1.95 -28.57
N LEU A 36 0.13 -0.81 -29.23
CA LEU A 36 0.99 -0.66 -30.42
C LEU A 36 2.47 -0.86 -30.06
N GLU A 37 2.90 -0.41 -28.89
CA GLU A 37 4.26 -0.60 -28.40
C GLU A 37 4.61 -2.09 -28.21
N LEU A 38 3.64 -2.94 -27.89
CA LEU A 38 3.81 -4.39 -27.85
C LEU A 38 4.19 -4.98 -29.22
N LEU A 39 3.77 -4.34 -30.30
CA LEU A 39 4.04 -4.74 -31.69
C LEU A 39 5.16 -3.90 -32.33
N SER A 40 5.81 -3.03 -31.59
CA SER A 40 6.89 -2.18 -32.10
C SER A 40 8.16 -2.96 -32.43
N PRO A 41 9.02 -2.47 -33.31
CA PRO A 41 10.31 -3.10 -33.61
C PRO A 41 11.20 -3.26 -32.39
N SER A 42 11.13 -2.34 -31.41
CA SER A 42 11.85 -2.42 -30.14
C SER A 42 11.37 -3.60 -29.29
N SER A 43 10.05 -3.82 -29.21
CA SER A 43 9.46 -4.97 -28.52
C SER A 43 9.78 -6.28 -29.24
N PHE A 44 9.81 -6.26 -30.55
CA PHE A 44 10.21 -7.43 -31.33
C PHE A 44 11.67 -7.82 -31.02
N GLY A 45 12.59 -6.86 -30.93
CA GLY A 45 13.97 -7.11 -30.49
C GLY A 45 14.04 -7.70 -29.08
N TYR A 46 13.21 -7.21 -28.17
CA TYR A 46 13.08 -7.75 -26.81
C TYR A 46 12.58 -9.21 -26.81
N TYR A 47 11.55 -9.53 -27.58
CA TYR A 47 11.04 -10.89 -27.70
C TYR A 47 12.04 -11.84 -28.37
N LEU A 48 12.77 -11.32 -29.36
CA LEU A 48 13.86 -12.08 -30.01
C LEU A 48 14.96 -12.44 -29.02
N LEU A 49 15.36 -11.50 -28.14
CA LEU A 49 16.33 -11.77 -27.08
C LEU A 49 15.84 -12.85 -26.10
N TRP A 50 14.56 -12.80 -25.71
CA TRP A 50 13.97 -13.83 -24.86
C TRP A 50 13.94 -15.20 -25.56
N PHE A 51 13.61 -15.22 -26.84
CA PHE A 51 13.62 -16.44 -27.64
C PHE A 51 15.02 -17.01 -27.78
N LEU A 52 15.99 -16.17 -28.13
CA LEU A 52 17.40 -16.57 -28.25
C LEU A 52 18.00 -16.99 -26.91
N GLY A 53 17.62 -16.33 -25.82
CA GLY A 53 18.01 -16.71 -24.46
C GLY A 53 17.60 -18.14 -24.09
N GLY A 54 16.50 -18.62 -24.64
CA GLY A 54 16.05 -20.01 -24.50
C GLY A 54 16.97 -21.05 -25.17
N PHE A 55 17.88 -20.62 -26.05
CA PHE A 55 18.86 -21.49 -26.70
C PHE A 55 20.23 -21.51 -25.98
N ILE A 56 20.47 -20.68 -24.98
CA ILE A 56 21.78 -20.54 -24.32
C ILE A 56 22.16 -21.66 -23.33
N PRO A 57 21.29 -22.46 -22.74
CA PRO A 57 21.70 -23.47 -21.79
C PRO A 57 22.24 -24.74 -22.50
N ALA A 58 23.35 -24.65 -23.18
CA ALA A 58 24.08 -25.81 -23.60
C ALA A 58 25.31 -26.00 -22.69
N THR A 59 25.13 -26.68 -21.60
CA THR A 59 26.26 -27.29 -20.90
C THR A 59 26.86 -28.38 -21.80
N LYS A 60 28.18 -28.39 -21.92
CA LYS A 60 28.97 -29.12 -22.89
C LYS A 60 28.87 -30.65 -22.87
N GLU A 61 27.98 -31.25 -22.11
CA GLU A 61 27.97 -32.69 -21.83
C GLU A 61 26.66 -33.45 -22.09
N HIS A 62 25.62 -32.79 -22.64
CA HIS A 62 24.37 -33.51 -22.96
C HIS A 62 24.08 -33.52 -24.45
N GLU A 63 23.68 -34.69 -24.97
CA GLU A 63 23.15 -34.83 -26.32
C GLU A 63 22.12 -33.72 -26.60
N TYR A 64 22.35 -33.01 -27.70
CA TYR A 64 21.60 -31.83 -28.07
C TYR A 64 20.14 -32.21 -28.42
N ASN A 65 19.23 -32.14 -27.46
CA ASN A 65 17.82 -32.41 -27.70
C ASN A 65 17.13 -31.15 -28.25
N LEU A 66 17.16 -31.00 -29.58
CA LEU A 66 16.63 -29.86 -30.30
C LEU A 66 15.18 -29.56 -29.95
N LYS A 67 14.36 -30.59 -29.72
CA LYS A 67 12.92 -30.44 -29.32
C LYS A 67 12.79 -29.77 -27.96
N LEU A 68 13.62 -30.15 -26.98
CA LEU A 68 13.58 -29.57 -25.64
C LEU A 68 13.99 -28.10 -25.68
N HIS A 69 15.00 -27.75 -26.47
CA HIS A 69 15.45 -26.37 -26.64
C HIS A 69 14.38 -25.49 -27.32
N PHE A 70 13.66 -26.00 -28.32
CA PHE A 70 12.54 -25.30 -28.92
C PHE A 70 11.40 -25.04 -27.92
N ILE A 71 11.03 -26.03 -27.11
CA ILE A 71 10.01 -25.87 -26.07
C ILE A 71 10.45 -24.78 -25.06
N PHE A 72 11.73 -24.78 -24.66
CA PHE A 72 12.25 -23.79 -23.73
C PHE A 72 12.29 -22.38 -24.33
N ALA A 73 12.69 -22.25 -25.60
CA ALA A 73 12.70 -20.98 -26.32
C ALA A 73 11.28 -20.39 -26.50
N ILE A 74 10.28 -21.23 -26.80
CA ILE A 74 8.88 -20.81 -26.85
C ILE A 74 8.39 -20.39 -25.46
N GLY A 75 8.71 -21.14 -24.42
CA GLY A 75 8.36 -20.81 -23.05
C GLY A 75 8.93 -19.45 -22.60
N THR A 76 10.18 -19.16 -22.90
CA THR A 76 10.81 -17.87 -22.60
C THR A 76 10.18 -16.73 -23.40
N LEU A 77 9.86 -16.95 -24.67
CA LEU A 77 9.15 -15.97 -25.50
C LEU A 77 7.78 -15.61 -24.90
N ILE A 78 6.98 -16.61 -24.52
CA ILE A 78 5.68 -16.39 -23.87
C ILE A 78 5.86 -15.62 -22.56
N ALA A 79 6.83 -15.98 -21.74
CA ALA A 79 7.15 -15.27 -20.50
C ALA A 79 7.52 -13.79 -20.76
N GLY A 80 8.29 -13.52 -21.82
CA GLY A 80 8.65 -12.17 -22.26
C GLY A 80 7.41 -11.35 -22.66
N ILE A 81 6.50 -11.94 -23.41
CA ILE A 81 5.23 -11.27 -23.79
C ILE A 81 4.39 -10.95 -22.55
N ILE A 82 4.21 -11.90 -21.65
CA ILE A 82 3.43 -11.71 -20.41
C ILE A 82 4.04 -10.60 -19.56
N THR A 83 5.36 -10.59 -19.37
CA THR A 83 6.03 -9.54 -18.57
C THR A 83 5.88 -8.16 -19.18
N ASN A 84 5.95 -8.04 -20.51
CA ASN A 84 5.74 -6.78 -21.20
C ASN A 84 4.30 -6.29 -21.04
N ILE A 85 3.29 -7.14 -21.22
CA ILE A 85 1.88 -6.80 -21.01
C ILE A 85 1.64 -6.31 -19.58
N GLN A 86 2.21 -6.98 -18.57
CA GLN A 86 2.08 -6.57 -17.18
C GLN A 86 2.71 -5.21 -16.91
N MET A 87 3.86 -4.93 -17.52
CA MET A 87 4.56 -3.65 -17.39
C MET A 87 3.75 -2.50 -18.00
N GLN A 88 3.19 -2.71 -19.20
CA GLN A 88 2.34 -1.71 -19.86
C GLN A 88 1.04 -1.43 -19.09
N ASN A 89 0.39 -2.46 -18.58
CA ASN A 89 -0.79 -2.29 -17.72
C ASN A 89 -0.49 -1.48 -16.46
N LYS A 90 0.67 -1.71 -15.86
CA LYS A 90 1.12 -0.96 -14.68
C LYS A 90 1.40 0.50 -15.02
N ASN A 91 2.02 0.79 -16.16
CA ASN A 91 2.29 2.16 -16.62
C ASN A 91 0.99 2.91 -16.87
N TYR A 92 0.00 2.27 -17.52
CA TYR A 92 -1.33 2.84 -17.72
C TYR A 92 -2.02 3.18 -16.40
N GLN A 93 -2.07 2.22 -15.45
CA GLN A 93 -2.67 2.46 -14.13
C GLN A 93 -1.99 3.62 -13.40
N ASN A 94 -0.67 3.75 -13.51
CA ASN A 94 0.10 4.82 -12.88
C ASN A 94 -0.24 6.18 -13.48
N GLU A 95 -0.39 6.27 -14.79
CA GLU A 95 -0.76 7.52 -15.46
C GLU A 95 -2.19 7.95 -15.11
N VAL A 96 -3.13 6.99 -15.03
CA VAL A 96 -4.49 7.25 -14.57
C VAL A 96 -4.50 7.76 -13.13
N LYS A 97 -3.82 7.08 -12.20
CA LYS A 97 -3.72 7.51 -10.80
C LYS A 97 -3.12 8.91 -10.70
N ARG A 98 -2.03 9.19 -11.42
CA ARG A 98 -1.33 10.47 -11.40
C ARG A 98 -2.18 11.63 -11.91
N THR A 99 -3.07 11.38 -12.85
CA THR A 99 -3.97 12.40 -13.42
C THR A 99 -5.25 12.55 -12.60
N LEU A 100 -5.83 11.43 -12.14
CA LEU A 100 -7.13 11.39 -11.50
C LEU A 100 -7.09 11.88 -10.06
N PHE A 101 -6.22 11.32 -9.22
CA PHE A 101 -6.22 11.62 -7.79
C PHE A 101 -6.00 13.09 -7.45
N PRO A 102 -5.00 13.81 -7.98
CA PRO A 102 -4.81 15.21 -7.63
C PRO A 102 -6.01 16.09 -7.95
N ASN A 103 -6.76 15.76 -9.00
CA ASN A 103 -7.95 16.53 -9.40
C ASN A 103 -9.17 16.19 -8.53
N LEU A 104 -9.40 14.93 -8.19
CA LEU A 104 -10.48 14.52 -7.30
C LEU A 104 -10.28 15.00 -5.87
N LEU A 105 -9.04 14.99 -5.39
CA LEU A 105 -8.73 15.38 -4.02
C LEU A 105 -9.00 16.87 -3.74
N LYS A 106 -9.01 17.72 -4.76
CA LYS A 106 -9.37 19.14 -4.62
C LYS A 106 -10.78 19.35 -4.06
N ILE A 107 -11.68 18.38 -4.27
CA ILE A 107 -13.05 18.43 -3.72
C ILE A 107 -13.04 18.38 -2.19
N PHE A 108 -12.06 17.67 -1.63
CA PHE A 108 -11.93 17.46 -0.18
C PHE A 108 -11.02 18.49 0.49
N GLY A 109 -10.50 19.46 -0.26
CA GLY A 109 -9.64 20.52 0.26
C GLY A 109 -8.18 20.39 -0.11
N ASN A 110 -7.28 20.82 0.76
CA ASN A 110 -5.85 20.86 0.50
C ASN A 110 -5.22 19.47 0.78
N ILE A 111 -5.49 18.52 -0.11
CA ILE A 111 -4.94 17.16 -0.04
C ILE A 111 -4.00 16.94 -1.21
N SER A 112 -2.79 16.50 -0.91
CA SER A 112 -1.75 16.14 -1.88
C SER A 112 -1.66 14.63 -2.03
N TYR A 113 -1.50 14.19 -3.26
CA TYR A 113 -1.25 12.79 -3.61
C TYR A 113 0.17 12.61 -4.14
N GLY A 114 0.80 11.54 -3.73
CA GLY A 114 2.09 11.12 -4.26
C GLY A 114 2.22 9.61 -4.26
N ARG A 115 2.99 9.11 -5.21
CA ARG A 115 3.24 7.67 -5.35
C ARG A 115 4.64 7.33 -4.91
N LEU A 116 4.82 6.15 -4.32
CA LEU A 116 6.10 5.64 -3.79
C LEU A 116 6.74 6.59 -2.78
N LEU A 117 5.94 7.41 -2.10
CA LEU A 117 6.41 8.33 -1.08
C LEU A 117 6.31 7.69 0.30
N THR A 118 7.44 7.55 0.98
CA THR A 118 7.50 7.12 2.37
C THR A 118 7.36 8.32 3.30
N ARG A 119 6.15 8.60 3.74
CA ARG A 119 5.86 9.66 4.73
C ARG A 119 5.74 9.12 6.15
N ILE A 120 5.28 7.88 6.29
CA ILE A 120 5.28 7.17 7.57
C ILE A 120 6.49 6.24 7.55
N SER A 121 7.55 6.58 8.26
CA SER A 121 8.80 5.83 8.28
C SER A 121 8.68 4.53 9.10
N LYS A 122 9.66 3.63 8.97
CA LYS A 122 9.75 2.41 9.80
C LYS A 122 9.86 2.75 11.28
N GLU A 123 10.62 3.79 11.59
CA GLU A 123 10.84 4.27 12.95
C GLU A 123 9.52 4.73 13.58
N LYS A 124 8.68 5.46 12.83
CA LYS A 124 7.34 5.86 13.31
C LYS A 124 6.44 4.65 13.55
N LEU A 125 6.49 3.64 12.68
CA LEU A 125 5.72 2.40 12.88
C LEU A 125 6.21 1.64 14.12
N THR A 126 7.51 1.53 14.31
CA THR A 126 8.09 0.90 15.51
C THR A 126 7.73 1.68 16.77
N GLN A 127 7.86 3.01 16.73
CA GLN A 127 7.52 3.89 17.86
C GLN A 127 6.02 3.88 18.19
N SER A 128 5.16 3.49 17.25
CA SER A 128 3.71 3.39 17.51
C SER A 128 3.37 2.23 18.45
N GLU A 129 4.25 1.23 18.58
CA GLU A 129 4.06 0.00 19.36
C GLU A 129 2.81 -0.81 18.96
N LEU A 130 2.23 -0.51 17.79
CA LEU A 130 1.13 -1.30 17.24
C LEU A 130 1.56 -2.72 16.86
N PHE A 131 2.86 -2.93 16.66
CA PHE A 131 3.48 -4.20 16.28
C PHE A 131 4.62 -4.53 17.25
N PRO A 132 4.32 -4.75 18.55
CA PRO A 132 5.32 -4.73 19.63
C PRO A 132 6.36 -5.85 19.54
N ASN A 133 6.01 -6.98 18.93
CA ASN A 133 6.90 -8.15 18.83
C ASN A 133 7.55 -8.29 17.45
N GLU A 134 7.29 -7.35 16.54
CA GLU A 134 7.69 -7.47 15.16
C GLU A 134 8.87 -6.55 14.81
N LYS A 135 9.93 -7.15 14.29
CA LYS A 135 11.06 -6.40 13.76
C LYS A 135 10.82 -6.05 12.31
N ILE A 136 10.48 -4.79 12.04
CA ILE A 136 10.25 -4.30 10.68
C ILE A 136 11.59 -4.08 9.98
N THR A 137 12.00 -5.02 9.09
CA THR A 137 13.25 -4.88 8.32
C THR A 137 12.98 -4.35 6.92
N GLN A 138 11.84 -4.71 6.33
CA GLN A 138 11.44 -4.29 5.00
C GLN A 138 10.12 -3.53 5.03
N LYS A 139 10.02 -2.48 4.23
CA LYS A 139 8.81 -1.67 4.04
C LYS A 139 8.74 -1.18 2.61
N LYS A 140 7.57 -1.32 2.01
CA LYS A 140 7.26 -0.85 0.66
C LYS A 140 5.99 -0.03 0.71
N ASP A 141 6.04 1.17 0.14
CA ASP A 141 4.90 2.06 0.02
C ASP A 141 4.45 2.17 -1.44
N ASP A 142 3.18 2.38 -1.67
CA ASP A 142 2.62 2.72 -2.99
C ASP A 142 1.97 4.11 -2.94
N ASP A 143 0.69 4.20 -2.63
CA ASP A 143 -0.04 5.46 -2.65
C ASP A 143 0.09 6.21 -1.32
N CYS A 144 0.32 7.52 -1.40
CA CYS A 144 0.44 8.39 -0.24
C CYS A 144 -0.45 9.63 -0.40
N PHE A 145 -1.23 9.90 0.63
CA PHE A 145 -2.07 11.09 0.73
C PHE A 145 -1.64 11.90 1.96
N THR A 146 -1.46 13.20 1.77
CA THR A 146 -1.13 14.12 2.87
C THR A 146 -2.01 15.35 2.77
N GLY A 147 -2.45 15.87 3.90
CA GLY A 147 -3.30 17.05 3.90
C GLY A 147 -3.65 17.51 5.30
N GLU A 148 -4.57 18.47 5.34
CA GLU A 148 -5.14 19.00 6.55
C GLU A 148 -6.65 18.95 6.47
N TYR A 149 -7.31 18.53 7.54
CA TYR A 149 -8.74 18.56 7.68
C TYR A 149 -9.13 19.09 9.07
N ASN A 150 -9.88 20.20 9.11
CA ASN A 150 -10.29 20.87 10.35
C ASN A 150 -9.11 21.16 11.31
N GLY A 151 -7.99 21.64 10.79
CA GLY A 151 -6.79 21.95 11.57
C GLY A 151 -5.99 20.72 12.02
N VAL A 152 -6.34 19.51 11.56
CA VAL A 152 -5.63 18.27 11.84
C VAL A 152 -4.85 17.84 10.60
N ASN A 153 -3.54 17.85 10.68
CA ASN A 153 -2.69 17.30 9.62
C ASN A 153 -2.76 15.78 9.63
N PHE A 154 -2.85 15.20 8.43
CA PHE A 154 -2.86 13.76 8.27
C PHE A 154 -1.92 13.27 7.16
N THR A 155 -1.51 12.03 7.32
CA THR A 155 -0.79 11.25 6.31
C THR A 155 -1.40 9.87 6.23
N ILE A 156 -1.70 9.41 5.03
CA ILE A 156 -2.20 8.06 4.74
C ILE A 156 -1.26 7.44 3.73
N ASN A 157 -0.63 6.33 4.09
CA ASN A 157 0.21 5.55 3.18
C ASN A 157 -0.39 4.17 2.96
N GLU A 158 -0.52 3.75 1.70
CA GLU A 158 -0.64 2.33 1.40
C GLU A 158 0.74 1.70 1.58
N THR A 159 0.83 0.74 2.49
CA THR A 159 2.12 0.17 2.90
C THR A 159 2.04 -1.34 3.08
N ASP A 160 3.11 -2.00 2.74
CA ASP A 160 3.39 -3.41 2.98
C ASP A 160 4.72 -3.49 3.73
N PHE A 161 4.72 -4.09 4.92
CA PHE A 161 5.95 -4.25 5.67
C PHE A 161 6.02 -5.59 6.41
N GLY A 162 7.24 -5.98 6.69
CA GLY A 162 7.54 -7.21 7.36
C GLY A 162 9.02 -7.36 7.65
N TYR A 163 9.44 -8.59 7.86
CA TYR A 163 10.84 -8.92 8.10
C TYR A 163 11.32 -10.05 7.20
N THR A 164 12.63 -10.10 7.02
CA THR A 164 13.30 -11.23 6.36
C THR A 164 13.82 -12.18 7.43
N GLY A 165 13.27 -13.39 7.44
CA GLY A 165 13.69 -14.45 8.33
C GLY A 165 15.06 -15.06 7.97
N ASN A 166 15.55 -15.98 8.79
CA ASN A 166 16.86 -16.62 8.64
C ASN A 166 17.05 -17.38 7.30
N ASN A 167 15.95 -17.75 6.63
CA ASN A 167 15.98 -18.45 5.33
C ASN A 167 15.83 -17.50 4.14
N ASN A 168 16.11 -16.21 4.31
CA ASN A 168 15.87 -15.16 3.31
C ASN A 168 14.42 -15.07 2.79
N LYS A 169 13.45 -15.67 3.49
CA LYS A 169 12.04 -15.56 3.15
C LYS A 169 11.43 -14.35 3.81
N TYR A 170 10.71 -13.56 3.01
CA TYR A 170 9.94 -12.42 3.50
C TYR A 170 8.71 -12.93 4.27
N ALA A 171 8.57 -12.48 5.50
CA ALA A 171 7.38 -12.67 6.32
C ALA A 171 6.64 -11.33 6.42
N GLN A 172 5.46 -11.27 5.83
CA GLN A 172 4.60 -10.09 5.86
C GLN A 172 3.98 -9.95 7.24
N VAL A 173 4.14 -8.79 7.84
CA VAL A 173 3.52 -8.42 9.12
C VAL A 173 2.23 -7.66 8.90
N PHE A 174 2.25 -6.73 7.94
CA PHE A 174 1.10 -5.89 7.64
C PHE A 174 1.07 -5.51 6.17
N LYS A 175 -0.14 -5.49 5.60
CA LYS A 175 -0.42 -4.90 4.30
C LYS A 175 -1.75 -4.16 4.36
N GLY A 176 -1.72 -2.86 4.07
CA GLY A 176 -2.92 -2.04 4.14
C GLY A 176 -2.61 -0.55 4.21
N LEU A 177 -3.52 0.21 4.78
CA LEU A 177 -3.39 1.66 4.96
C LEU A 177 -2.87 1.98 6.37
N ALA A 178 -1.69 2.58 6.43
CA ALA A 178 -1.17 3.21 7.63
C ALA A 178 -1.60 4.69 7.64
N MET A 179 -2.22 5.13 8.73
CA MET A 179 -2.72 6.50 8.89
C MET A 179 -2.07 7.15 10.08
N HIS A 180 -1.61 8.38 9.91
CA HIS A 180 -1.03 9.20 10.97
C HIS A 180 -1.75 10.55 11.01
N PHE A 181 -2.26 10.92 12.19
CA PHE A 181 -2.95 12.19 12.44
C PHE A 181 -2.18 12.97 13.51
N SER A 182 -1.89 14.25 13.24
CA SER A 182 -1.27 15.15 14.20
C SER A 182 -2.36 15.85 15.00
N MET A 183 -2.74 15.24 16.14
CA MET A 183 -3.80 15.78 16.99
C MET A 183 -3.33 17.03 17.74
N ASN A 184 -4.17 18.06 17.80
CA ASN A 184 -3.88 19.30 18.55
C ASN A 184 -4.05 19.13 20.08
N LYS A 185 -4.47 17.95 20.54
CA LYS A 185 -4.61 17.62 21.97
C LYS A 185 -3.38 16.89 22.49
N LYS A 186 -2.85 17.35 23.60
CA LYS A 186 -1.83 16.60 24.35
C LYS A 186 -2.53 15.45 25.10
N ILE A 187 -2.14 14.23 24.79
CA ILE A 187 -2.61 13.02 25.46
C ILE A 187 -1.55 12.66 26.52
N LYS A 188 -1.98 12.45 27.77
CA LYS A 188 -1.09 12.16 28.89
C LYS A 188 -0.49 10.76 28.85
N SER A 189 -1.22 9.81 28.28
CA SER A 189 -0.81 8.41 28.23
C SER A 189 -1.04 7.85 26.83
N ARG A 190 -0.19 6.93 26.40
CA ARG A 190 -0.39 6.23 25.14
C ARG A 190 -1.51 5.19 25.28
N VAL A 191 -2.38 5.14 24.30
CA VAL A 191 -3.49 4.18 24.22
C VAL A 191 -3.34 3.38 22.93
N LEU A 192 -3.37 2.05 23.03
CA LEU A 192 -3.39 1.14 21.89
C LEU A 192 -4.77 0.48 21.81
N ILE A 193 -5.37 0.53 20.62
CA ILE A 193 -6.64 -0.13 20.33
C ILE A 193 -6.37 -1.19 19.27
N MET A 194 -6.57 -2.45 19.61
CA MET A 194 -6.24 -3.58 18.75
C MET A 194 -7.49 -4.42 18.50
N SER A 195 -7.69 -4.85 17.25
CA SER A 195 -8.75 -5.81 16.93
C SER A 195 -8.48 -7.15 17.61
N LYS A 196 -9.51 -7.77 18.16
CA LYS A 196 -9.39 -9.12 18.74
C LYS A 196 -9.10 -10.21 17.70
N GLU A 197 -9.38 -9.93 16.42
CA GLU A 197 -9.11 -10.84 15.32
C GLU A 197 -7.62 -10.99 15.00
N ILE A 198 -6.81 -9.97 15.34
CA ILE A 198 -5.36 -9.94 15.03
C ILE A 198 -4.52 -10.75 16.06
N GLY A 199 -5.17 -11.31 17.08
CA GLY A 199 -4.52 -12.07 18.13
C GLY A 199 -4.38 -11.30 19.45
N GLN A 200 -4.25 -12.04 20.54
CA GLN A 200 -4.10 -11.48 21.88
C GLN A 200 -2.62 -11.38 22.22
N CYS A 201 -2.00 -10.28 21.87
CA CYS A 201 -0.70 -9.95 22.41
C CYS A 201 -0.86 -8.73 23.33
N THR A 202 -0.67 -8.94 24.63
CA THR A 202 -0.61 -7.80 25.57
C THR A 202 0.76 -7.17 25.44
N PRO A 203 0.88 -5.92 24.97
CA PRO A 203 2.17 -5.27 24.87
C PRO A 203 2.81 -5.13 26.26
N ALA A 204 4.11 -5.31 26.36
CA ALA A 204 4.84 -5.06 27.59
C ALA A 204 4.60 -3.59 28.06
N ASN A 205 4.49 -3.35 29.35
CA ASN A 205 4.22 -2.04 29.95
C ASN A 205 2.83 -1.43 29.64
N TYR A 206 1.88 -2.24 29.21
CA TYR A 206 0.49 -1.82 29.04
C TYR A 206 -0.45 -2.60 29.95
N GLU A 207 -1.55 -1.98 30.27
CA GLU A 207 -2.65 -2.56 31.03
C GLU A 207 -3.90 -2.54 30.16
N LYS A 208 -4.64 -3.65 30.19
CA LYS A 208 -5.91 -3.77 29.46
C LYS A 208 -7.00 -3.02 30.22
N VAL A 209 -7.73 -2.19 29.51
CA VAL A 209 -8.86 -1.43 30.02
C VAL A 209 -10.14 -1.83 29.29
N GLU A 210 -11.24 -1.96 30.01
CA GLU A 210 -12.56 -2.19 29.44
C GLU A 210 -13.37 -0.89 29.46
N PHE A 211 -14.03 -0.64 28.32
CA PHE A 211 -14.94 0.51 28.20
C PHE A 211 -16.36 0.10 28.62
N GLU A 212 -17.17 1.07 29.03
CA GLU A 212 -18.58 0.85 29.36
C GLU A 212 -19.40 0.31 28.17
N TYR A 213 -18.95 0.52 26.95
CA TYR A 213 -19.65 0.09 25.74
C TYR A 213 -19.28 -1.35 25.35
N GLU A 214 -20.08 -2.31 25.77
CA GLU A 214 -19.84 -3.73 25.54
C GLU A 214 -19.62 -4.13 24.07
N LYS A 215 -20.34 -3.52 23.11
CA LYS A 215 -20.17 -3.84 21.67
C LYS A 215 -18.77 -3.50 21.16
N PHE A 216 -18.16 -2.47 21.74
CA PHE A 216 -16.78 -2.11 21.44
C PHE A 216 -15.81 -3.14 22.02
N ASN A 217 -15.99 -3.49 23.29
CA ASN A 217 -15.17 -4.48 23.98
C ASN A 217 -15.26 -5.89 23.34
N LYS A 218 -16.37 -6.20 22.63
CA LYS A 218 -16.46 -7.47 21.87
C LYS A 218 -15.51 -7.53 20.68
N LYS A 219 -15.22 -6.37 20.04
CA LYS A 219 -14.42 -6.29 18.82
C LYS A 219 -12.97 -5.90 19.07
N TYR A 220 -12.72 -5.07 20.09
CA TYR A 220 -11.42 -4.46 20.32
C TYR A 220 -10.93 -4.71 21.74
N ASN A 221 -9.62 -4.83 21.90
CA ASN A 221 -8.90 -4.71 23.16
C ASN A 221 -8.30 -3.31 23.22
N VAL A 222 -8.41 -2.67 24.37
CA VAL A 222 -7.78 -1.37 24.63
C VAL A 222 -6.72 -1.54 25.69
N TYR A 223 -5.57 -0.98 25.42
CA TYR A 223 -4.41 -1.04 26.31
C TYR A 223 -3.94 0.39 26.57
N VAL A 224 -3.74 0.71 27.84
CA VAL A 224 -3.19 2.00 28.29
C VAL A 224 -1.78 1.76 28.81
N GLN A 225 -0.84 2.58 28.39
CA GLN A 225 0.53 2.50 28.87
C GLN A 225 0.55 2.73 30.37
N LYS A 226 1.17 1.79 31.12
CA LYS A 226 1.42 1.97 32.55
C LYS A 226 2.36 3.15 32.68
N THR A 227 1.82 4.28 33.09
CA THR A 227 2.63 5.39 33.56
C THR A 227 3.36 4.83 34.78
N GLN A 228 4.68 5.04 34.92
CA GLN A 228 5.35 4.83 36.20
C GLN A 228 4.64 5.79 37.16
N MET A 229 3.70 5.25 37.92
CA MET A 229 3.12 5.97 39.05
C MET A 229 4.21 6.08 40.11
N GLU A 230 4.97 7.14 40.07
CA GLU A 230 5.49 7.68 41.32
C GLU A 230 4.24 8.06 42.12
N ALA A 231 4.03 7.27 43.18
CA ALA A 231 3.18 7.49 44.33
C ALA A 231 2.03 8.53 44.23
N GLY A 232 0.81 8.09 44.11
CA GLY A 232 -0.34 8.81 44.62
C GLY A 232 -1.13 9.64 43.58
N GLY A 233 -1.87 9.03 42.72
CA GLY A 233 -2.89 9.72 41.91
C GLY A 233 -3.87 8.73 41.28
N GLN A 234 -5.09 8.71 41.76
CA GLN A 234 -6.18 7.98 41.16
C GLN A 234 -6.45 8.53 39.75
N ILE A 235 -6.57 7.63 38.78
CA ILE A 235 -7.03 7.99 37.42
C ILE A 235 -8.54 8.23 37.51
N GLU A 236 -8.97 9.48 37.53
CA GLU A 236 -10.36 9.82 37.26
C GLU A 236 -10.59 9.68 35.74
N ALA A 237 -11.25 8.61 35.33
CA ALA A 237 -11.86 8.48 34.02
C ALA A 237 -13.12 9.39 33.99
N ARG A 238 -13.01 10.53 33.30
CA ARG A 238 -14.15 11.33 32.89
C ARG A 238 -14.38 11.18 31.39
#